data_e7756999ef9ac9133240dff70417678f
#
_entry.id   e7756999ef9ac9133240dff70417678f
#
_cell.length_a   1.000
_cell.length_b   1.000
_cell.length_c   1.000
_cell.angle_alpha   90.00
_cell.angle_beta   90.00
_cell.angle_gamma   90.00
#
_symmetry.space_group_name_H-M   'P 1'
#
loop_
_entity.id
_entity.type
_entity.pdbx_description
1 polymer ?
#
loop_
_entity_poly.entity_id
_entity_poly.type
_entity_poly.pdbx_seq_one_letter_code
_entity_poly.pdbx_strand_id
1 'polypeptide(L)'
;MPELPEVEIIRRSLEKKVKDKVIQKVLVKNRNLRFKIHSKFERHLYKKKIKKVDRFSKYLILIFEDTAGFIIHLGMSGTIHLYDVNKKNIFTNTSFYHSPILPKKHNHVEIQFDKIKFIYNDPRRFGYFLTFNNKIELIRKFSHFGPEPFSNSFNVEYISKYLKKKEKNIKNFLLDQKFVSGIGNIYASEILFFSKINPIKKAKNLTKDECKKIFLYSKLVLKKAIRKGGSSIQNFQNINGKMGSFQKDFKVYQRENLN
;
A
#
# COMPACT_ATOMS: atom_id res chain seq x y z
N MET A 1 -0.97 -0.26 -9.66
CA MET A 1 -1.36 -0.70 -8.29
C MET A 1 -0.42 -0.04 -7.31
N PRO A 2 -0.93 0.63 -6.27
CA PRO A 2 -0.07 1.14 -5.20
C PRO A 2 0.76 0.01 -4.57
N GLU A 3 2.07 0.19 -4.50
CA GLU A 3 2.99 -0.71 -3.81
C GLU A 3 3.34 -0.15 -2.43
N LEU A 4 4.27 -0.75 -1.70
CA LEU A 4 4.63 -0.34 -0.34
C LEU A 4 4.89 1.18 -0.19
N PRO A 5 5.68 1.85 -1.06
CA PRO A 5 5.94 3.28 -0.91
C PRO A 5 4.69 4.15 -1.01
N GLU A 6 3.81 3.88 -1.99
CA GLU A 6 2.58 4.64 -2.20
C GLU A 6 1.64 4.47 -1.00
N VAL A 7 1.48 3.24 -0.51
CA VAL A 7 0.64 2.95 0.66
C VAL A 7 1.21 3.60 1.92
N GLU A 8 2.53 3.66 2.08
CA GLU A 8 3.18 4.35 3.21
C GLU A 8 2.88 5.86 3.21
N ILE A 9 2.85 6.47 2.04
CA ILE A 9 2.53 7.90 1.93
C ILE A 9 1.07 8.17 2.27
N ILE A 10 0.15 7.32 1.80
CA ILE A 10 -1.25 7.40 2.18
C ILE A 10 -1.41 7.20 3.69
N ARG A 11 -0.73 6.22 4.28
CA ARG A 11 -0.73 5.97 5.72
C ARG A 11 -0.34 7.22 6.51
N ARG A 12 0.80 7.84 6.16
CA ARG A 12 1.28 9.07 6.83
C ARG A 12 0.26 10.20 6.72
N SER A 13 -0.36 10.30 5.56
CA SER A 13 -1.40 11.30 5.27
C SER A 13 -2.64 11.09 6.12
N LEU A 14 -3.13 9.85 6.17
CA LEU A 14 -4.29 9.49 6.97
C LEU A 14 -4.02 9.71 8.46
N GLU A 15 -2.88 9.24 8.97
CA GLU A 15 -2.53 9.37 10.38
C GLU A 15 -2.63 10.82 10.86
N LYS A 16 -2.03 11.75 10.11
CA LYS A 16 -2.07 13.18 10.45
C LYS A 16 -3.48 13.76 10.51
N LYS A 17 -4.45 13.18 9.81
CA LYS A 17 -5.79 13.76 9.68
C LYS A 17 -6.85 13.04 10.51
N VAL A 18 -6.74 11.72 10.69
CA VAL A 18 -7.78 10.93 11.35
C VAL A 18 -7.38 10.35 12.70
N LYS A 19 -6.10 10.41 13.09
CA LYS A 19 -5.67 9.99 14.44
C LYS A 19 -6.43 10.80 15.48
N ASP A 20 -6.81 10.14 16.57
CA ASP A 20 -7.58 10.67 17.70
C ASP A 20 -8.99 11.18 17.35
N LYS A 21 -9.45 10.95 16.11
CA LYS A 21 -10.82 11.27 15.68
C LYS A 21 -11.79 10.12 15.92
N VAL A 22 -13.01 10.47 16.29
CA VAL A 22 -14.11 9.51 16.47
C VAL A 22 -14.91 9.39 15.17
N ILE A 23 -15.23 8.16 14.78
CA ILE A 23 -16.07 7.87 13.63
C ILE A 23 -17.53 8.14 14.00
N GLN A 24 -18.15 9.13 13.35
CA GLN A 24 -19.52 9.56 13.62
C GLN A 24 -20.54 8.87 12.72
N LYS A 25 -20.15 8.58 11.47
CA LYS A 25 -21.03 7.93 10.50
C LYS A 25 -20.21 7.11 9.52
N VAL A 26 -20.73 5.96 9.14
CA VAL A 26 -20.18 5.09 8.09
C VAL A 26 -21.29 4.79 7.09
N LEU A 27 -20.98 4.94 5.82
CA LEU A 27 -21.91 4.65 4.74
C LEU A 27 -21.21 3.76 3.71
N VAL A 28 -21.65 2.53 3.57
CA VAL A 28 -21.23 1.61 2.51
C VAL A 28 -22.24 1.68 1.37
N LYS A 29 -21.91 2.41 0.31
CA LYS A 29 -22.76 2.58 -0.88
C LYS A 29 -22.75 1.35 -1.78
N ASN A 30 -21.61 0.65 -1.83
CA ASN A 30 -21.47 -0.58 -2.59
C ASN A 30 -20.61 -1.58 -1.82
N ARG A 31 -21.24 -2.70 -1.43
CA ARG A 31 -20.53 -3.77 -0.71
C ARG A 31 -19.76 -4.71 -1.63
N ASN A 32 -20.06 -4.72 -2.92
CA ASN A 32 -19.49 -5.67 -3.88
C ASN A 32 -18.16 -5.16 -4.43
N LEU A 33 -17.13 -5.19 -3.59
CA LEU A 33 -15.73 -5.04 -3.95
C LEU A 33 -15.13 -6.42 -4.25
N ARG A 34 -13.79 -6.51 -4.36
CA ARG A 34 -13.10 -7.80 -4.57
C ARG A 34 -13.55 -8.88 -3.58
N PHE A 35 -13.70 -8.49 -2.32
CA PHE A 35 -14.39 -9.27 -1.30
C PHE A 35 -15.56 -8.42 -0.80
N LYS A 36 -16.72 -9.06 -0.63
CA LYS A 36 -17.92 -8.40 -0.14
C LYS A 36 -17.68 -7.81 1.25
N ILE A 37 -17.94 -6.52 1.42
CA ILE A 37 -17.85 -5.84 2.72
C ILE A 37 -18.90 -6.46 3.65
N HIS A 38 -18.45 -6.90 4.82
CA HIS A 38 -19.30 -7.56 5.80
C HIS A 38 -20.49 -6.70 6.23
N SER A 39 -21.67 -7.30 6.43
CA SER A 39 -22.91 -6.57 6.77
C SER A 39 -22.82 -5.74 8.05
N LYS A 40 -22.02 -6.18 9.01
CA LYS A 40 -21.79 -5.48 10.29
C LYS A 40 -20.65 -4.44 10.24
N PHE A 41 -20.11 -4.12 9.07
CA PHE A 41 -18.95 -3.22 8.93
C PHE A 41 -19.23 -1.84 9.55
N GLU A 42 -20.36 -1.23 9.24
CA GLU A 42 -20.74 0.09 9.76
C GLU A 42 -20.84 0.08 11.29
N ARG A 43 -21.49 -0.96 11.85
CA ARG A 43 -21.61 -1.14 13.30
C ARG A 43 -20.26 -1.34 13.97
N HIS A 44 -19.34 -2.06 13.33
CA HIS A 44 -17.99 -2.30 13.84
C HIS A 44 -17.16 -1.01 13.97
N LEU A 45 -17.40 -0.04 13.08
CA LEU A 45 -16.65 1.22 13.05
C LEU A 45 -17.33 2.35 13.84
N TYR A 46 -18.65 2.34 13.97
CA TYR A 46 -19.43 3.43 14.56
C TYR A 46 -19.01 3.75 15.99
N LYS A 47 -18.81 5.05 16.28
CA LYS A 47 -18.34 5.59 17.58
C LYS A 47 -16.95 5.13 18.01
N LYS A 48 -16.18 4.45 17.16
CA LYS A 48 -14.80 4.08 17.45
C LYS A 48 -13.85 5.27 17.21
N LYS A 49 -12.88 5.43 18.12
CA LYS A 49 -11.82 6.43 18.02
C LYS A 49 -10.58 5.80 17.40
N ILE A 50 -10.00 6.46 16.39
CA ILE A 50 -8.78 6.00 15.74
C ILE A 50 -7.58 6.28 16.64
N LYS A 51 -6.95 5.23 17.15
CA LYS A 51 -5.71 5.31 17.93
C LYS A 51 -4.50 5.50 17.04
N LYS A 52 -4.45 4.76 15.92
CA LYS A 52 -3.28 4.72 15.03
C LYS A 52 -3.69 4.33 13.61
N VAL A 53 -3.00 4.89 12.62
CA VAL A 53 -3.00 4.36 11.26
C VAL A 53 -1.65 3.72 10.98
N ASP A 54 -1.64 2.43 10.76
CA ASP A 54 -0.45 1.64 10.47
C ASP A 54 -0.47 1.11 9.03
N ARG A 55 0.60 0.47 8.61
CA ARG A 55 0.73 -0.19 7.33
C ARG A 55 1.49 -1.51 7.51
N PHE A 56 1.02 -2.52 6.82
CA PHE A 56 1.81 -3.73 6.56
C PHE A 56 1.71 -4.08 5.08
N SER A 57 2.85 -4.32 4.45
CA SER A 57 2.90 -4.60 3.00
C SER A 57 2.20 -3.50 2.18
N LYS A 58 1.17 -3.83 1.43
CA LYS A 58 0.33 -2.93 0.62
C LYS A 58 -1.02 -2.63 1.28
N TYR A 59 -1.13 -2.82 2.59
CA TYR A 59 -2.36 -2.68 3.37
C TYR A 59 -2.27 -1.51 4.33
N LEU A 60 -3.31 -0.70 4.37
CA LEU A 60 -3.54 0.28 5.42
C LEU A 60 -4.27 -0.41 6.58
N ILE A 61 -3.90 -0.11 7.79
CA ILE A 61 -4.46 -0.69 9.01
C ILE A 61 -4.88 0.44 9.92
N LEU A 62 -6.18 0.62 10.15
CA LEU A 62 -6.69 1.60 11.08
C LEU A 62 -7.07 0.88 12.37
N ILE A 63 -6.41 1.26 13.46
CA ILE A 63 -6.51 0.61 14.77
C ILE A 63 -7.26 1.55 15.71
N PHE A 64 -8.26 1.02 16.40
CA PHE A 64 -9.05 1.73 17.41
C PHE A 64 -8.40 1.66 18.80
N GLU A 65 -8.89 2.44 19.74
CA GLU A 65 -8.40 2.43 21.13
C GLU A 65 -8.55 1.07 21.80
N ASP A 66 -9.61 0.34 21.49
CA ASP A 66 -9.89 -1.00 22.00
C ASP A 66 -9.14 -2.14 21.28
N THR A 67 -8.13 -1.80 20.46
CA THR A 67 -7.30 -2.72 19.69
C THR A 67 -7.98 -3.42 18.50
N ALA A 68 -9.29 -3.25 18.33
CA ALA A 68 -10.01 -3.62 17.11
C ALA A 68 -9.67 -2.67 15.96
N GLY A 69 -10.17 -2.94 14.77
CA GLY A 69 -9.94 -2.04 13.65
C GLY A 69 -10.36 -2.59 12.30
N PHE A 70 -9.86 -1.96 11.24
CA PHE A 70 -10.09 -2.42 9.89
C PHE A 70 -8.88 -2.23 8.99
N ILE A 71 -8.82 -3.04 7.94
CA ILE A 71 -7.76 -3.10 6.96
C ILE A 71 -8.34 -2.64 5.63
N ILE A 72 -7.57 -1.87 4.87
CA ILE A 72 -7.90 -1.46 3.50
C ILE A 72 -6.79 -1.94 2.56
N HIS A 73 -7.17 -2.64 1.51
CA HIS A 73 -6.32 -2.88 0.35
C HIS A 73 -6.85 -2.08 -0.83
N LEU A 74 -6.00 -1.26 -1.44
CA LEU A 74 -6.45 -0.33 -2.49
C LEU A 74 -6.69 -1.01 -3.86
N GLY A 75 -6.24 -2.26 -4.02
CA GLY A 75 -6.30 -2.91 -5.33
C GLY A 75 -5.46 -2.18 -6.36
N MET A 76 -5.96 -2.03 -7.57
CA MET A 76 -5.27 -1.36 -8.68
C MET A 76 -5.70 0.09 -8.89
N SER A 77 -6.95 0.42 -8.59
CA SER A 77 -7.57 1.72 -8.86
C SER A 77 -8.20 2.38 -7.64
N GLY A 78 -8.14 1.73 -6.49
CA GLY A 78 -8.68 2.28 -5.24
C GLY A 78 -7.88 3.48 -4.77
N THR A 79 -8.59 4.53 -4.41
CA THR A 79 -8.04 5.79 -3.92
C THR A 79 -8.81 6.27 -2.69
N ILE A 80 -8.11 7.02 -1.83
CA ILE A 80 -8.70 7.59 -0.62
C ILE A 80 -8.66 9.10 -0.73
N HIS A 81 -9.80 9.73 -0.49
CA HIS A 81 -9.95 11.17 -0.51
C HIS A 81 -10.45 11.66 0.83
N LEU A 82 -9.83 12.71 1.34
CA LEU A 82 -10.24 13.39 2.56
C LEU A 82 -10.76 14.77 2.21
N TYR A 83 -11.95 15.08 2.68
CA TYR A 83 -12.60 16.38 2.52
C TYR A 83 -12.77 17.04 3.88
N ASP A 84 -12.49 18.34 3.95
CA ASP A 84 -12.98 19.16 5.04
C ASP A 84 -14.42 19.55 4.74
N VAL A 85 -15.35 19.12 5.58
CA VAL A 85 -16.80 19.34 5.38
C VAL A 85 -17.14 20.83 5.37
N ASN A 86 -16.41 21.64 6.16
CA ASN A 86 -16.66 23.07 6.29
C ASN A 86 -16.04 23.91 5.15
N LYS A 87 -14.91 23.46 4.62
CA LYS A 87 -14.13 24.23 3.64
C LYS A 87 -14.33 23.78 2.20
N LYS A 88 -15.07 22.70 1.96
CA LYS A 88 -15.19 22.02 0.65
C LYS A 88 -13.83 21.68 -0.01
N ASN A 89 -12.73 21.71 0.76
CA ASN A 89 -11.38 21.45 0.27
C ASN A 89 -11.05 19.97 0.29
N ILE A 90 -10.42 19.50 -0.77
CA ILE A 90 -9.88 18.13 -0.86
C ILE A 90 -8.47 18.12 -0.28
N PHE A 91 -8.23 17.32 0.76
CA PHE A 91 -6.90 17.19 1.39
C PHE A 91 -6.02 16.14 0.74
N THR A 92 -6.60 15.16 0.05
CA THR A 92 -5.82 14.14 -0.64
C THR A 92 -6.42 13.95 -2.02
N ASN A 93 -5.57 14.06 -3.03
CA ASN A 93 -5.95 13.75 -4.38
C ASN A 93 -5.08 12.63 -4.92
N THR A 94 -5.43 11.40 -4.57
CA THR A 94 -4.90 10.21 -5.24
C THR A 94 -5.96 9.70 -6.20
N SER A 95 -6.24 10.49 -7.22
CA SER A 95 -7.27 10.14 -8.18
C SER A 95 -6.72 9.22 -9.27
N PHE A 96 -7.46 8.16 -9.60
CA PHE A 96 -7.28 7.41 -10.83
C PHE A 96 -7.68 8.25 -12.06
N TYR A 97 -8.47 9.30 -11.82
CA TYR A 97 -8.91 10.24 -12.85
C TYR A 97 -8.01 11.48 -12.88
N HIS A 98 -7.72 11.98 -14.06
CA HIS A 98 -6.97 13.23 -14.28
C HIS A 98 -7.74 14.49 -13.85
N SER A 99 -8.90 14.34 -13.23
CA SER A 99 -9.78 15.39 -12.78
C SER A 99 -9.83 15.47 -11.26
N PRO A 100 -9.85 16.69 -10.66
CA PRO A 100 -10.13 16.86 -9.23
C PRO A 100 -11.56 16.45 -8.86
N ILE A 101 -12.44 16.29 -9.84
CA ILE A 101 -13.84 15.88 -9.63
C ILE A 101 -13.93 14.37 -9.78
N LEU A 102 -14.19 13.68 -8.66
CA LEU A 102 -14.37 12.22 -8.64
C LEU A 102 -15.78 11.85 -9.15
N PRO A 103 -15.89 10.89 -10.06
CA PRO A 103 -17.18 10.30 -10.39
C PRO A 103 -17.81 9.66 -9.15
N LYS A 104 -18.92 10.25 -8.67
CA LYS A 104 -19.62 9.80 -7.44
C LYS A 104 -20.04 8.33 -7.49
N LYS A 105 -20.30 7.78 -8.69
CA LYS A 105 -20.70 6.38 -8.91
C LYS A 105 -19.65 5.36 -8.42
N HIS A 106 -18.39 5.77 -8.25
CA HIS A 106 -17.31 4.90 -7.79
C HIS A 106 -16.92 5.13 -6.32
N ASN A 107 -17.67 5.96 -5.60
CA ASN A 107 -17.55 6.13 -4.15
C ASN A 107 -18.24 4.96 -3.45
N HIS A 108 -17.49 4.03 -2.90
CA HIS A 108 -18.04 2.80 -2.34
C HIS A 108 -18.17 2.85 -0.81
N VAL A 109 -17.25 3.52 -0.13
CA VAL A 109 -17.26 3.68 1.33
C VAL A 109 -17.03 5.14 1.69
N GLU A 110 -17.87 5.66 2.57
CA GLU A 110 -17.70 6.98 3.16
C GLU A 110 -17.66 6.86 4.68
N ILE A 111 -16.66 7.48 5.32
CA ILE A 111 -16.53 7.53 6.78
C ILE A 111 -16.48 8.99 7.19
N GLN A 112 -17.40 9.40 8.07
CA GLN A 112 -17.49 10.75 8.60
C GLN A 112 -16.83 10.77 9.99
N PHE A 113 -15.82 11.59 10.11
CA PHE A 113 -15.30 12.09 11.39
C PHE A 113 -15.90 13.47 11.62
N ASP A 114 -15.57 14.19 12.68
CA ASP A 114 -16.10 15.53 12.96
C ASP A 114 -16.15 16.42 11.68
N LYS A 115 -15.05 17.08 11.35
CA LYS A 115 -14.95 17.98 10.18
C LYS A 115 -14.38 17.31 8.93
N ILE A 116 -14.05 16.02 9.01
CA ILE A 116 -13.35 15.30 7.95
C ILE A 116 -14.25 14.18 7.42
N LYS A 117 -14.39 14.15 6.11
CA LYS A 117 -15.03 13.04 5.40
C LYS A 117 -14.00 12.26 4.60
N PHE A 118 -13.86 10.99 4.92
CA PHE A 118 -13.08 10.02 4.16
C PHE A 118 -13.96 9.39 3.09
N ILE A 119 -13.48 9.33 1.86
CA ILE A 119 -14.15 8.66 0.75
C ILE A 119 -13.18 7.67 0.11
N TYR A 120 -13.62 6.41 0.01
CA TYR A 120 -12.96 5.40 -0.81
C TYR A 120 -13.62 5.31 -2.17
N ASN A 121 -12.85 5.58 -3.22
CA ASN A 121 -13.26 5.54 -4.62
C ASN A 121 -12.48 4.46 -5.35
N ASP A 122 -13.16 3.56 -6.08
CA ASP A 122 -12.50 2.45 -6.81
C ASP A 122 -13.29 2.02 -8.04
N PRO A 123 -12.97 2.55 -9.23
CA PRO A 123 -13.68 2.22 -10.47
C PRO A 123 -13.70 0.73 -10.81
N ARG A 124 -12.62 0.02 -10.50
CA ARG A 124 -12.45 -1.39 -10.86
C ARG A 124 -12.92 -2.35 -9.77
N ARG A 125 -13.17 -1.86 -8.55
CA ARG A 125 -13.61 -2.64 -7.39
C ARG A 125 -12.65 -3.77 -7.00
N PHE A 126 -11.35 -3.60 -7.22
CA PHE A 126 -10.31 -4.57 -6.89
C PHE A 126 -9.74 -4.39 -5.49
N GLY A 127 -10.08 -3.29 -4.83
CA GLY A 127 -9.78 -3.11 -3.44
C GLY A 127 -10.77 -3.83 -2.53
N TYR A 128 -10.52 -3.81 -1.23
CA TYR A 128 -11.39 -4.43 -0.25
C TYR A 128 -11.14 -3.94 1.17
N PHE A 129 -12.10 -4.21 2.04
CA PHE A 129 -12.08 -3.90 3.46
C PHE A 129 -12.25 -5.19 4.28
N LEU A 130 -11.45 -5.33 5.33
CA LEU A 130 -11.57 -6.42 6.31
C LEU A 130 -11.60 -5.81 7.71
N THR A 131 -12.37 -6.36 8.62
CA THR A 131 -12.37 -5.99 10.04
C THR A 131 -11.54 -6.98 10.85
N PHE A 132 -11.08 -6.56 12.02
CA PHE A 132 -10.50 -7.42 13.04
C PHE A 132 -10.91 -6.92 14.42
N ASN A 133 -11.03 -7.83 15.38
CA ASN A 133 -11.51 -7.52 16.72
C ASN A 133 -10.38 -7.30 17.74
N ASN A 134 -9.17 -7.78 17.45
CA ASN A 134 -8.02 -7.67 18.33
C ASN A 134 -6.71 -7.88 17.58
N LYS A 135 -5.58 -7.65 18.28
CA LYS A 135 -4.23 -7.79 17.72
C LYS A 135 -3.91 -9.21 17.24
N ILE A 136 -4.43 -10.25 17.91
CA ILE A 136 -4.19 -11.65 17.53
C ILE A 136 -4.83 -11.93 16.16
N GLU A 137 -6.07 -11.51 15.96
CA GLU A 137 -6.75 -11.63 14.67
C GLU A 137 -6.03 -10.87 13.55
N LEU A 138 -5.56 -9.65 13.85
CA LEU A 138 -4.75 -8.87 12.91
C LEU A 138 -3.49 -9.61 12.49
N ILE A 139 -2.72 -10.15 13.44
CA ILE A 139 -1.50 -10.92 13.16
C ILE A 139 -1.83 -12.14 12.29
N ARG A 140 -2.90 -12.87 12.62
CA ARG A 140 -3.33 -14.07 11.87
C ARG A 140 -3.65 -13.74 10.41
N LYS A 141 -4.25 -12.58 10.13
CA LYS A 141 -4.56 -12.16 8.74
C LYS A 141 -3.29 -11.98 7.89
N PHE A 142 -2.16 -11.69 8.50
CA PHE A 142 -0.88 -11.47 7.81
C PHE A 142 0.15 -12.61 7.98
N SER A 143 -0.20 -13.69 8.67
CA SER A 143 0.74 -14.78 9.00
C SER A 143 1.33 -15.50 7.77
N HIS A 144 0.67 -15.42 6.63
CA HIS A 144 1.11 -16.02 5.37
C HIS A 144 2.04 -15.13 4.53
N PHE A 145 2.29 -13.90 4.97
CA PHE A 145 3.21 -12.99 4.29
C PHE A 145 4.65 -13.19 4.74
N GLY A 146 5.57 -13.00 3.82
CA GLY A 146 6.99 -12.84 4.13
C GLY A 146 7.31 -11.51 4.82
N PRO A 147 8.54 -11.35 5.30
CA PRO A 147 8.98 -10.12 5.95
C PRO A 147 8.90 -8.91 5.02
N GLU A 148 8.71 -7.73 5.59
CA GLU A 148 8.87 -6.48 4.84
C GLU A 148 10.35 -6.15 4.63
N PRO A 149 10.70 -5.44 3.53
CA PRO A 149 12.08 -5.06 3.21
C PRO A 149 12.79 -4.26 4.33
N PHE A 150 12.02 -3.55 5.16
CA PHE A 150 12.57 -2.74 6.27
C PHE A 150 12.64 -3.49 7.61
N SER A 151 12.10 -4.69 7.70
CA SER A 151 12.16 -5.48 8.93
C SER A 151 13.54 -6.12 9.13
N ASN A 152 13.88 -6.44 10.39
CA ASN A 152 15.12 -7.16 10.71
C ASN A 152 15.10 -8.60 10.18
N SER A 153 13.91 -9.18 10.00
CA SER A 153 13.72 -10.53 9.46
C SER A 153 14.05 -10.62 7.97
N PHE A 154 14.02 -9.52 7.22
CA PHE A 154 14.47 -9.48 5.84
C PHE A 154 15.97 -9.15 5.82
N ASN A 155 16.81 -10.16 5.79
CA ASN A 155 18.26 -10.04 5.80
C ASN A 155 18.90 -10.99 4.78
N VAL A 156 20.21 -10.92 4.61
CA VAL A 156 20.96 -11.68 3.60
C VAL A 156 20.84 -13.18 3.83
N GLU A 157 20.88 -13.61 5.08
CA GLU A 157 20.75 -15.01 5.46
C GLU A 157 19.37 -15.57 5.11
N TYR A 158 18.31 -14.83 5.46
CA TYR A 158 16.95 -15.17 5.07
C TYR A 158 16.81 -15.33 3.56
N ILE A 159 17.28 -14.34 2.77
CA ILE A 159 17.20 -14.35 1.31
C ILE A 159 17.92 -15.59 0.75
N SER A 160 19.17 -15.82 1.16
CA SER A 160 19.98 -16.95 0.70
C SER A 160 19.34 -18.30 1.05
N LYS A 161 18.88 -18.47 2.30
CA LYS A 161 18.23 -19.70 2.76
C LYS A 161 16.93 -19.98 2.03
N TYR A 162 16.07 -18.95 1.87
CA TYR A 162 14.78 -19.10 1.21
C TYR A 162 14.91 -19.47 -0.26
N LEU A 163 15.90 -18.92 -0.97
CA LEU A 163 16.07 -19.07 -2.41
C LEU A 163 16.91 -20.30 -2.83
N LYS A 164 17.62 -20.95 -1.90
CA LYS A 164 18.61 -22.00 -2.17
C LYS A 164 18.15 -23.15 -3.09
N LYS A 165 16.88 -23.53 -3.06
CA LYS A 165 16.33 -24.63 -3.87
C LYS A 165 15.22 -24.17 -4.83
N LYS A 166 15.17 -22.89 -5.17
CA LYS A 166 14.05 -22.32 -5.92
C LYS A 166 14.35 -22.20 -7.41
N GLU A 167 13.58 -22.90 -8.23
CA GLU A 167 13.76 -22.98 -9.69
C GLU A 167 13.24 -21.76 -10.46
N LYS A 168 12.22 -21.07 -9.93
CA LYS A 168 11.67 -19.88 -10.57
C LYS A 168 12.73 -18.76 -10.61
N ASN A 169 12.57 -17.82 -11.52
CA ASN A 169 13.45 -16.69 -11.62
C ASN A 169 13.29 -15.70 -10.44
N ILE A 170 14.34 -14.91 -10.18
CA ILE A 170 14.39 -14.02 -9.03
C ILE A 170 13.29 -12.95 -9.07
N LYS A 171 12.91 -12.45 -10.23
CA LYS A 171 11.81 -11.46 -10.34
C LYS A 171 10.49 -12.01 -9.81
N ASN A 172 10.18 -13.28 -10.09
CA ASN A 172 8.97 -13.92 -9.57
C ASN A 172 8.96 -14.00 -8.05
N PHE A 173 10.12 -14.21 -7.41
CA PHE A 173 10.21 -14.21 -5.94
C PHE A 173 10.06 -12.81 -5.37
N LEU A 174 10.65 -11.79 -5.96
CA LEU A 174 10.43 -10.40 -5.52
C LEU A 174 8.96 -9.97 -5.62
N LEU A 175 8.19 -10.56 -6.52
CA LEU A 175 6.75 -10.34 -6.64
C LEU A 175 5.92 -11.20 -5.68
N ASP A 176 6.48 -12.29 -5.17
CA ASP A 176 5.79 -13.19 -4.25
C ASP A 176 5.76 -12.60 -2.83
N GLN A 177 4.57 -12.22 -2.40
CA GLN A 177 4.36 -11.65 -1.08
C GLN A 177 4.66 -12.61 0.08
N LYS A 178 4.82 -13.92 -0.20
CA LYS A 178 5.29 -14.92 0.78
C LYS A 178 6.81 -14.88 0.98
N PHE A 179 7.55 -14.42 -0.02
CA PHE A 179 8.99 -14.23 0.10
C PHE A 179 9.34 -12.88 0.70
N VAL A 180 8.84 -11.81 0.10
CA VAL A 180 9.03 -10.44 0.59
C VAL A 180 7.77 -9.63 0.36
N SER A 181 7.21 -9.05 1.40
CA SER A 181 5.95 -8.34 1.30
C SER A 181 6.12 -6.87 0.94
N GLY A 182 5.18 -6.35 0.15
CA GLY A 182 5.13 -4.93 -0.23
C GLY A 182 5.75 -4.58 -1.58
N ILE A 183 6.62 -5.40 -2.13
CA ILE A 183 7.21 -5.19 -3.45
C ILE A 183 6.22 -5.63 -4.54
N GLY A 184 6.15 -4.86 -5.62
CA GLY A 184 5.42 -5.20 -6.83
C GLY A 184 6.28 -5.01 -8.06
N ASN A 185 5.65 -4.92 -9.25
CA ASN A 185 6.38 -4.98 -10.52
C ASN A 185 7.30 -3.79 -10.75
N ILE A 186 6.91 -2.59 -10.27
CA ILE A 186 7.72 -1.39 -10.41
C ILE A 186 9.03 -1.58 -9.64
N TYR A 187 8.90 -1.80 -8.34
CA TYR A 187 10.08 -1.85 -7.48
C TYR A 187 10.90 -3.12 -7.65
N ALA A 188 10.30 -4.27 -8.01
CA ALA A 188 11.05 -5.47 -8.36
C ALA A 188 12.00 -5.22 -9.56
N SER A 189 11.53 -4.55 -10.59
CA SER A 189 12.33 -4.22 -11.78
C SER A 189 13.47 -3.26 -11.43
N GLU A 190 13.18 -2.18 -10.71
CA GLU A 190 14.18 -1.19 -10.29
C GLU A 190 15.25 -1.80 -9.34
N ILE A 191 14.81 -2.63 -8.37
CA ILE A 191 15.73 -3.32 -7.46
C ILE A 191 16.70 -4.22 -8.21
N LEU A 192 16.20 -5.01 -9.16
CA LEU A 192 17.04 -5.90 -9.95
C LEU A 192 18.02 -5.15 -10.84
N PHE A 193 17.58 -4.03 -11.44
CA PHE A 193 18.46 -3.16 -12.21
C PHE A 193 19.61 -2.62 -11.35
N PHE A 194 19.30 -2.00 -10.22
CA PHE A 194 20.35 -1.48 -9.34
C PHE A 194 21.25 -2.58 -8.74
N SER A 195 20.71 -3.77 -8.55
CA SER A 195 21.49 -4.95 -8.12
C SER A 195 22.37 -5.53 -9.23
N LYS A 196 22.18 -5.10 -10.48
CA LYS A 196 22.82 -5.67 -11.68
C LYS A 196 22.58 -7.17 -11.80
N ILE A 197 21.35 -7.62 -11.52
CA ILE A 197 20.95 -9.02 -11.58
C ILE A 197 19.93 -9.19 -12.70
N ASN A 198 20.19 -10.15 -13.59
CA ASN A 198 19.26 -10.49 -14.65
C ASN A 198 17.93 -11.01 -14.05
N PRO A 199 16.77 -10.40 -14.36
CA PRO A 199 15.48 -10.77 -13.80
C PRO A 199 15.05 -12.22 -14.07
N ILE A 200 15.54 -12.83 -15.14
CA ILE A 200 15.26 -14.24 -15.49
C ILE A 200 16.23 -15.23 -14.86
N LYS A 201 17.26 -14.77 -14.13
CA LYS A 201 18.19 -15.66 -13.42
C LYS A 201 17.42 -16.52 -12.42
N LYS A 202 17.65 -17.85 -12.44
CA LYS A 202 17.06 -18.77 -11.47
C LYS A 202 17.49 -18.40 -10.05
N ALA A 203 16.56 -18.36 -9.12
CA ALA A 203 16.80 -17.88 -7.76
C ALA A 203 17.83 -18.75 -7.02
N LYS A 204 17.86 -20.06 -7.25
CA LYS A 204 18.86 -20.99 -6.69
C LYS A 204 20.30 -20.67 -7.10
N ASN A 205 20.49 -19.99 -8.22
CA ASN A 205 21.82 -19.65 -8.78
C ASN A 205 22.35 -18.29 -8.30
N LEU A 206 21.65 -17.64 -7.37
CA LEU A 206 22.12 -16.38 -6.80
C LEU A 206 23.31 -16.62 -5.88
N THR A 207 24.36 -15.83 -6.07
CA THR A 207 25.52 -15.80 -5.17
C THR A 207 25.16 -15.08 -3.86
N LYS A 208 25.98 -15.27 -2.82
CA LYS A 208 25.82 -14.55 -1.55
C LYS A 208 25.91 -13.03 -1.74
N ASP A 209 26.77 -12.57 -2.64
CA ASP A 209 26.92 -11.15 -2.96
C ASP A 209 25.71 -10.58 -3.70
N GLU A 210 25.10 -11.35 -4.59
CA GLU A 210 23.84 -10.96 -5.22
C GLU A 210 22.70 -10.89 -4.20
N CYS A 211 22.64 -11.80 -3.22
CA CYS A 211 21.69 -11.71 -2.10
C CYS A 211 21.91 -10.44 -1.25
N LYS A 212 23.19 -10.07 -0.98
CA LYS A 212 23.52 -8.79 -0.31
C LYS A 212 23.04 -7.59 -1.12
N LYS A 213 23.23 -7.59 -2.45
CA LYS A 213 22.76 -6.53 -3.33
C LYS A 213 21.23 -6.42 -3.33
N ILE A 214 20.49 -7.53 -3.43
CA ILE A 214 19.04 -7.54 -3.33
C ILE A 214 18.58 -6.94 -2.00
N PHE A 215 19.16 -7.34 -0.87
CA PHE A 215 18.87 -6.80 0.44
C PHE A 215 19.10 -5.28 0.50
N LEU A 216 20.26 -4.82 0.07
CA LEU A 216 20.66 -3.42 0.09
C LEU A 216 19.75 -2.57 -0.80
N TYR A 217 19.60 -2.95 -2.07
CA TYR A 217 18.85 -2.17 -3.04
C TYR A 217 17.33 -2.23 -2.80
N SER A 218 16.80 -3.29 -2.20
CA SER A 218 15.41 -3.30 -1.74
C SER A 218 15.15 -2.15 -0.75
N LYS A 219 16.05 -1.96 0.21
CA LYS A 219 15.93 -0.84 1.19
C LYS A 219 16.17 0.52 0.55
N LEU A 220 17.22 0.66 -0.27
CA LEU A 220 17.59 1.95 -0.87
C LEU A 220 16.53 2.47 -1.83
N VAL A 221 16.07 1.63 -2.76
CA VAL A 221 15.07 2.00 -3.76
C VAL A 221 13.74 2.38 -3.11
N LEU A 222 13.24 1.54 -2.20
CA LEU A 222 11.98 1.82 -1.51
C LEU A 222 12.07 3.05 -0.59
N LYS A 223 13.19 3.24 0.12
CA LYS A 223 13.41 4.44 0.95
C LYS A 223 13.46 5.71 0.10
N LYS A 224 14.14 5.66 -1.05
CA LYS A 224 14.17 6.77 -2.03
C LYS A 224 12.77 7.07 -2.56
N ALA A 225 12.02 6.04 -2.95
CA ALA A 225 10.65 6.19 -3.42
C ALA A 225 9.74 6.85 -2.37
N ILE A 226 9.80 6.41 -1.10
CA ILE A 226 9.04 7.03 -0.02
C ILE A 226 9.42 8.50 0.17
N ARG A 227 10.70 8.84 0.15
CA ARG A 227 11.17 10.24 0.28
C ARG A 227 10.66 11.13 -0.86
N LYS A 228 10.55 10.58 -2.07
CA LYS A 228 10.05 11.30 -3.26
C LYS A 228 8.54 11.31 -3.41
N GLY A 229 7.81 10.81 -2.42
CA GLY A 229 6.35 10.81 -2.46
C GLY A 229 5.73 9.67 -3.27
N GLY A 230 6.48 8.60 -3.55
CA GLY A 230 6.06 7.46 -4.36
C GLY A 230 6.20 7.70 -5.85
N SER A 231 5.83 6.69 -6.64
CA SER A 231 5.74 6.79 -8.08
C SER A 231 4.34 7.25 -8.47
N SER A 232 4.24 8.44 -9.05
CA SER A 232 3.02 8.86 -9.73
C SER A 232 3.01 8.26 -11.14
N ILE A 233 2.71 6.98 -11.23
CA ILE A 233 2.21 6.48 -12.50
C ILE A 233 0.78 7.01 -12.59
N GLN A 234 0.66 8.21 -13.16
CA GLN A 234 -0.59 8.95 -13.31
C GLN A 234 -1.27 9.32 -11.97
N ASN A 235 -0.89 10.49 -11.40
CA ASN A 235 -1.68 11.29 -10.44
C ASN A 235 -1.68 10.90 -8.95
N PHE A 236 -0.60 10.34 -8.41
CA PHE A 236 -0.47 10.26 -6.95
C PHE A 236 -0.02 11.62 -6.40
N GLN A 237 -0.90 12.31 -5.66
CA GLN A 237 -0.56 13.53 -4.93
C GLN A 237 -0.56 13.26 -3.42
N ASN A 238 0.36 13.88 -2.71
CA ASN A 238 0.33 13.86 -1.24
C ASN A 238 -0.74 14.83 -0.70
N ILE A 239 -0.92 14.91 0.62
CA ILE A 239 -1.91 15.77 1.29
C ILE A 239 -1.83 17.24 0.84
N ASN A 240 -0.67 17.70 0.41
CA ASN A 240 -0.43 19.09 0.00
C ASN A 240 -0.57 19.28 -1.52
N GLY A 241 -1.17 18.32 -2.22
CA GLY A 241 -1.32 18.38 -3.68
C GLY A 241 -0.02 18.16 -4.46
N LYS A 242 1.10 17.84 -3.79
CA LYS A 242 2.37 17.57 -4.48
C LYS A 242 2.37 16.16 -5.04
N MET A 243 2.58 16.03 -6.34
CA MET A 243 2.76 14.75 -7.00
C MET A 243 4.03 14.05 -6.52
N GLY A 244 3.97 12.72 -6.36
CA GLY A 244 5.17 11.92 -6.23
C GLY A 244 6.05 12.12 -7.47
N SER A 245 7.35 12.08 -7.30
CA SER A 245 8.32 12.35 -8.37
C SER A 245 9.25 11.18 -8.65
N PHE A 246 9.04 10.03 -8.01
CA PHE A 246 9.96 8.90 -8.15
C PHE A 246 9.96 8.29 -9.56
N GLN A 247 8.88 8.43 -10.33
CA GLN A 247 8.86 7.99 -11.75
C GLN A 247 9.94 8.66 -12.62
N LYS A 248 10.39 9.86 -12.24
CA LYS A 248 11.51 10.54 -12.92
C LYS A 248 12.86 9.84 -12.69
N ASP A 249 12.96 9.01 -11.66
CA ASP A 249 14.16 8.25 -11.31
C ASP A 249 14.13 6.80 -11.81
N PHE A 250 13.06 6.36 -12.46
CA PHE A 250 13.00 5.02 -13.02
C PHE A 250 14.15 4.78 -13.99
N LYS A 251 14.77 3.63 -13.88
CA LYS A 251 15.87 3.21 -14.76
C LYS A 251 15.41 2.23 -15.85
N VAL A 252 14.39 1.42 -15.52
CA VAL A 252 13.89 0.39 -16.46
C VAL A 252 12.37 0.35 -16.56
N TYR A 253 11.64 0.68 -15.50
CA TYR A 253 10.19 0.60 -15.55
C TYR A 253 9.59 1.67 -16.47
N GLN A 254 8.75 1.27 -17.44
CA GLN A 254 8.19 2.15 -18.49
C GLN A 254 9.26 2.86 -19.37
N ARG A 255 10.39 2.21 -19.55
CA ARG A 255 11.47 2.67 -20.44
C ARG A 255 11.72 1.69 -21.60
N GLU A 256 10.70 1.02 -22.04
CA GLU A 256 10.70 0.24 -23.26
C GLU A 256 11.07 1.18 -24.43
N ASN A 257 12.08 0.82 -25.22
CA ASN A 257 12.61 1.63 -26.34
C ASN A 257 13.44 2.89 -25.97
N LEU A 258 13.87 3.04 -24.74
CA LEU A 258 14.90 4.03 -24.41
C LEU A 258 16.23 3.27 -24.21
N ASN A 259 17.20 3.52 -25.13
CA ASN A 259 18.59 3.05 -25.03
C ASN A 259 19.33 3.75 -23.88
#